data_84b40497f4bfc2da3e02078e1add89a3
#
_entry.id   84b40497f4bfc2da3e02078e1add89a3
#
_cell.length_a   1.000
_cell.length_b   1.000
_cell.length_c   1.000
_cell.angle_alpha   90.00
_cell.angle_beta   90.00
_cell.angle_gamma   90.00
#
_symmetry.space_group_name_H-M   'P 1'
#
loop_
_entity.id
_entity.type
_entity.pdbx_description
1 polymer ?
#
loop_
_entity_poly.entity_id
_entity_poly.type
_entity_poly.pdbx_seq_one_letter_code
_entity_poly.pdbx_strand_id
1 'polypeptide(L)'
;MKTKIGLWIDHRKAVIVAVSGKGEKSSVIESKAEKQPGRSDGVRSTTPYESQKVPADGRQDIKFADQLNIYYDEVISVLRDAESIFLFGPGEAKGELEKRLEDDHLAHLIQAVETVDQMTDRQIAAKVREYFN
;
A
#
# COMPACT_ATOMS: atom_id res chain seq x y z
N MET A 1 -14.25 17.98 9.80
CA MET A 1 -13.13 17.87 10.57
C MET A 1 -11.95 17.62 9.77
N LYS A 2 -10.90 18.29 10.00
CA LYS A 2 -9.72 18.15 9.23
C LYS A 2 -8.83 17.09 9.82
N THR A 3 -8.45 16.14 9.02
CA THR A 3 -7.62 15.04 9.45
C THR A 3 -6.36 15.01 8.61
N LYS A 4 -5.23 14.88 9.28
CA LYS A 4 -3.97 14.73 8.58
C LYS A 4 -3.59 13.27 8.67
N ILE A 5 -3.19 12.70 7.55
CA ILE A 5 -2.92 11.28 7.49
C ILE A 5 -1.49 11.03 7.07
N GLY A 6 -0.80 10.21 7.85
CA GLY A 6 0.49 9.68 7.45
C GLY A 6 0.28 8.25 7.02
N LEU A 7 0.90 7.88 5.93
CA LEU A 7 0.73 6.57 5.37
C LEU A 7 2.07 5.97 5.03
N TRP A 8 2.37 4.82 5.65
CA TRP A 8 3.52 4.02 5.29
C TRP A 8 2.97 2.87 4.46
N ILE A 9 3.53 2.64 3.29
CA ILE A 9 2.98 1.64 2.41
C ILE A 9 4.05 0.85 1.69
N ASP A 10 3.85 -0.45 1.57
CA ASP A 10 4.63 -1.29 0.68
C ASP A 10 3.62 -2.18 -0.06
N HIS A 11 4.08 -3.17 -0.80
CA HIS A 11 3.16 -3.99 -1.58
C HIS A 11 2.40 -4.99 -0.71
N ARG A 12 2.71 -5.07 0.56
CA ARG A 12 2.06 -6.03 1.45
C ARG A 12 1.05 -5.40 2.38
N LYS A 13 1.33 -4.22 2.86
CA LYS A 13 0.42 -3.58 3.79
C LYS A 13 0.58 -2.07 3.76
N ALA A 14 -0.43 -1.39 4.19
CA ALA A 14 -0.41 0.05 4.38
C ALA A 14 -0.77 0.32 5.83
N VAL A 15 0.06 1.11 6.51
CA VAL A 15 -0.21 1.50 7.88
C VAL A 15 -0.65 2.95 7.82
N ILE A 16 -1.86 3.23 8.24
CA ILE A 16 -2.46 4.54 8.13
C ILE A 16 -2.59 5.13 9.52
N VAL A 17 -2.01 6.30 9.72
CA VAL A 17 -2.10 6.98 11.00
C VAL A 17 -2.81 8.30 10.78
N ALA A 18 -4.00 8.44 11.30
CA ALA A 18 -4.79 9.65 11.15
C ALA A 18 -4.66 10.50 12.40
N VAL A 19 -4.26 11.74 12.24
CA VAL A 19 -4.04 12.64 13.36
C VAL A 19 -5.04 13.77 13.25
N SER A 20 -5.76 14.04 14.31
CA SER A 20 -6.73 15.13 14.30
C SER A 20 -6.68 15.81 15.66
N GLY A 21 -7.42 16.87 15.81
CA GLY A 21 -7.48 17.56 17.10
C GLY A 21 -7.96 16.69 18.23
N LYS A 22 -8.63 15.59 17.91
CA LYS A 22 -9.13 14.73 18.96
C LYS A 22 -8.21 13.56 19.25
N GLY A 23 -7.09 13.45 18.59
CA GLY A 23 -6.16 12.39 18.88
C GLY A 23 -5.69 11.70 17.62
N GLU A 24 -5.22 10.48 17.80
CA GLU A 24 -4.58 9.74 16.74
C GLU A 24 -5.24 8.40 16.60
N LYS A 25 -5.39 7.92 15.39
CA LYS A 25 -5.97 6.62 15.15
C LYS A 25 -5.16 5.93 14.09
N SER A 26 -4.83 4.67 14.30
CA SER A 26 -4.06 3.94 13.28
C SER A 26 -4.82 2.71 12.83
N SER A 27 -4.60 2.33 11.60
CA SER A 27 -5.21 1.13 11.05
C SER A 27 -4.28 0.55 10.01
N VAL A 28 -4.51 -0.69 9.64
CA VAL A 28 -3.67 -1.39 8.69
C VAL A 28 -4.57 -2.00 7.63
N ILE A 29 -4.18 -1.82 6.37
CA ILE A 29 -4.88 -2.47 5.27
C ILE A 29 -3.86 -3.40 4.62
N GLU A 30 -4.20 -4.67 4.48
CA GLU A 30 -3.30 -5.63 3.86
C GLU A 30 -3.67 -5.87 2.43
N SER A 31 -2.67 -6.01 1.57
CA SER A 31 -2.94 -6.15 0.16
C SER A 31 -3.44 -7.53 -0.20
N LYS A 32 -2.99 -8.54 0.52
CA LYS A 32 -3.29 -9.91 0.18
C LYS A 32 -2.83 -10.26 -1.22
N ALA A 33 -2.03 -9.42 -1.86
CA ALA A 33 -1.50 -9.71 -3.17
C ALA A 33 -0.20 -10.46 -3.01
N GLU A 34 -0.14 -11.70 -3.44
CA GLU A 34 1.05 -12.43 -3.30
C GLU A 34 1.46 -12.92 -4.59
N LYS A 35 2.65 -12.57 -4.97
CA LYS A 35 3.13 -12.95 -6.17
C LYS A 35 3.65 -14.30 -6.16
N GLN A 36 3.84 -14.98 -5.35
CA GLN A 36 4.47 -16.11 -5.34
C GLN A 36 3.94 -17.23 -5.10
N PRO A 37 3.69 -17.70 -5.38
CA PRO A 37 3.23 -18.81 -5.20
C PRO A 37 4.12 -19.77 -5.13
N GLY A 38 4.94 -19.54 -5.44
CA GLY A 38 5.77 -20.39 -5.44
C GLY A 38 5.86 -21.26 -4.37
N ARG A 39 5.75 -21.05 -3.59
CA ARG A 39 6.01 -21.78 -2.66
C ARG A 39 5.19 -22.80 -2.60
N SER A 40 4.66 -22.92 -2.67
CA SER A 40 4.06 -23.89 -2.72
C SER A 40 3.96 -24.75 -3.44
N ASP A 41 4.42 -24.49 -3.68
CA ASP A 41 4.40 -25.19 -4.26
C ASP A 41 4.55 -25.92 -4.76
N GLY A 42 4.82 -25.77 -4.48
CA GLY A 42 5.12 -26.34 -5.15
C GLY A 42 5.08 -27.04 -5.65
N VAL A 43 4.73 -27.05 -5.59
CA VAL A 43 4.57 -27.72 -6.11
C VAL A 43 4.49 -28.20 -6.87
N ARG A 44 4.45 -28.17 -7.13
CA ARG A 44 4.36 -28.61 -7.87
C ARG A 44 4.70 -29.01 -8.66
N SER A 45 4.91 -28.69 -8.82
CA SER A 45 5.32 -28.85 -9.66
C SER A 45 5.50 -29.59 -10.19
N THR A 46 5.45 -29.57 -10.17
CA THR A 46 5.61 -30.63 -10.51
C THR A 46 5.37 -31.10 -11.68
N THR A 47 4.64 -30.67 -12.24
CA THR A 47 4.35 -31.17 -13.36
C THR A 47 4.79 -30.51 -14.42
N PRO A 48 5.26 -31.06 -15.26
CA PRO A 48 5.83 -30.53 -16.35
C PRO A 48 4.86 -29.83 -17.20
N TYR A 49 3.78 -30.25 -17.38
CA TYR A 49 3.00 -29.57 -18.20
C TYR A 49 2.74 -28.35 -17.72
N GLU A 50 3.21 -28.12 -16.79
CA GLU A 50 3.19 -26.94 -16.33
C GLU A 50 3.60 -26.05 -17.27
N SER A 51 4.20 -26.44 -18.15
CA SER A 51 4.69 -25.58 -19.11
C SER A 51 3.52 -24.90 -19.64
N GLN A 52 2.46 -25.47 -19.66
CA GLN A 52 1.44 -24.80 -20.14
C GLN A 52 1.16 -23.80 -19.22
N LYS A 53 1.81 -23.68 -18.32
CA LYS A 53 1.67 -22.71 -17.48
C LYS A 53 1.94 -21.42 -17.97
N VAL A 54 2.43 -21.19 -19.04
CA VAL A 54 2.69 -19.87 -19.53
C VAL A 54 1.38 -19.09 -19.41
N PRO A 55 0.27 -19.57 -19.83
CA PRO A 55 -0.95 -18.85 -19.61
C PRO A 55 -1.27 -18.75 -18.16
N ALA A 56 -0.88 -19.74 -17.40
CA ALA A 56 -1.15 -19.70 -15.99
C ALA A 56 -0.33 -18.62 -15.35
N ASP A 57 0.91 -18.40 -15.82
CA ASP A 57 1.72 -17.37 -15.25
C ASP A 57 1.08 -16.03 -15.57
N GLY A 58 0.60 -15.83 -16.73
CA GLY A 58 -0.05 -14.61 -17.08
C GLY A 58 -1.25 -14.36 -16.19
N ARG A 59 -1.97 -15.43 -15.86
CA ARG A 59 -3.09 -15.27 -15.02
C ARG A 59 -2.68 -14.88 -13.61
N GLN A 60 -1.58 -15.41 -13.15
CA GLN A 60 -1.13 -15.07 -11.81
C GLN A 60 -0.70 -13.61 -11.76
N ASP A 61 -0.07 -13.12 -12.81
CA ASP A 61 0.34 -11.73 -12.82
C ASP A 61 -0.88 -10.81 -12.84
N ILE A 62 -1.90 -11.17 -13.58
CA ILE A 62 -3.09 -10.39 -13.60
C ILE A 62 -3.76 -10.39 -12.25
N LYS A 63 -3.77 -11.54 -11.58
CA LYS A 63 -4.38 -11.61 -10.29
C LYS A 63 -3.63 -10.76 -9.29
N PHE A 64 -2.31 -10.76 -9.36
CA PHE A 64 -1.52 -9.95 -8.45
C PHE A 64 -1.83 -8.48 -8.69
N ALA A 65 -1.89 -8.06 -9.95
CA ALA A 65 -2.18 -6.68 -10.27
C ALA A 65 -3.59 -6.30 -9.84
N ASP A 66 -4.55 -7.18 -9.99
CA ASP A 66 -5.90 -6.91 -9.56
C ASP A 66 -5.97 -6.77 -8.05
N GLN A 67 -5.25 -7.62 -7.32
CA GLN A 67 -5.24 -7.54 -5.88
C GLN A 67 -4.59 -6.23 -5.42
N LEU A 68 -3.55 -5.80 -6.09
CA LEU A 68 -2.93 -4.53 -5.75
C LEU A 68 -3.88 -3.37 -6.05
N ASN A 69 -4.63 -3.44 -7.14
CA ASN A 69 -5.57 -2.38 -7.45
C ASN A 69 -6.67 -2.28 -6.41
N ILE A 70 -7.18 -3.41 -5.93
CA ILE A 70 -8.18 -3.42 -4.88
C ILE A 70 -7.59 -2.82 -3.61
N TYR A 71 -6.36 -3.19 -3.30
CA TYR A 71 -5.65 -2.70 -2.13
C TYR A 71 -5.50 -1.18 -2.21
N TYR A 72 -5.03 -0.66 -3.34
CA TYR A 72 -4.86 0.78 -3.47
C TYR A 72 -6.21 1.49 -3.42
N ASP A 73 -7.27 0.89 -3.96
CA ASP A 73 -8.59 1.49 -3.89
C ASP A 73 -9.06 1.61 -2.45
N GLU A 74 -8.77 0.59 -1.63
CA GLU A 74 -9.14 0.64 -0.23
C GLU A 74 -8.38 1.75 0.49
N VAL A 75 -7.08 1.85 0.22
CA VAL A 75 -6.26 2.87 0.84
C VAL A 75 -6.76 4.25 0.42
N ILE A 76 -7.05 4.44 -0.86
CA ILE A 76 -7.50 5.72 -1.37
C ILE A 76 -8.83 6.11 -0.75
N SER A 77 -9.70 5.13 -0.51
CA SER A 77 -10.99 5.46 0.09
C SER A 77 -10.83 6.08 1.46
N VAL A 78 -9.78 5.70 2.19
CA VAL A 78 -9.52 6.29 3.49
C VAL A 78 -8.89 7.67 3.32
N LEU A 79 -8.10 7.87 2.28
CA LEU A 79 -7.38 9.12 2.08
C LEU A 79 -8.25 10.24 1.52
N ARG A 80 -9.41 9.92 0.95
CA ARG A 80 -10.21 10.95 0.30
C ARG A 80 -10.63 12.08 1.22
N ASP A 81 -10.84 11.79 2.47
CA ASP A 81 -11.30 12.80 3.41
C ASP A 81 -10.15 13.50 4.15
N ALA A 82 -8.93 13.22 3.78
CA ALA A 82 -7.80 13.80 4.48
C ALA A 82 -7.59 15.24 4.06
N GLU A 83 -7.11 16.03 4.98
CA GLU A 83 -6.71 17.38 4.67
C GLU A 83 -5.32 17.40 4.09
N SER A 84 -4.46 16.56 4.60
CA SER A 84 -3.06 16.47 4.19
C SER A 84 -2.61 15.03 4.27
N ILE A 85 -1.73 14.63 3.37
CA ILE A 85 -1.20 13.28 3.34
C ILE A 85 0.32 13.32 3.34
N PHE A 86 0.93 12.56 4.26
CA PHE A 86 2.38 12.35 4.28
C PHE A 86 2.58 10.91 3.87
N LEU A 87 3.16 10.68 2.70
CA LEU A 87 3.29 9.34 2.15
C LEU A 87 4.73 8.90 2.24
N PHE A 88 4.98 7.74 2.81
CA PHE A 88 6.35 7.24 2.92
C PHE A 88 6.36 5.72 2.89
N GLY A 89 7.51 5.15 2.70
CA GLY A 89 7.65 3.72 2.65
C GLY A 89 8.82 3.30 1.78
N PRO A 90 9.12 2.01 1.78
CA PRO A 90 10.21 1.50 0.97
C PRO A 90 9.71 1.16 -0.42
N GLY A 91 10.60 1.08 -1.36
CA GLY A 91 10.28 0.55 -2.66
C GLY A 91 9.33 1.39 -3.48
N GLU A 92 8.58 0.73 -4.32
CA GLU A 92 7.79 1.39 -5.33
C GLU A 92 6.32 1.56 -5.04
N ALA A 93 5.81 0.93 -4.01
CA ALA A 93 4.38 1.00 -3.73
C ALA A 93 3.91 2.42 -3.52
N LYS A 94 4.70 3.24 -2.85
CA LYS A 94 4.31 4.62 -2.60
C LYS A 94 4.18 5.40 -3.89
N GLY A 95 5.08 5.14 -4.84
CA GLY A 95 4.99 5.82 -6.12
C GLY A 95 3.79 5.38 -6.93
N GLU A 96 3.47 4.11 -6.85
CA GLU A 96 2.29 3.57 -7.53
C GLU A 96 1.02 4.17 -6.95
N LEU A 97 0.98 4.30 -5.63
CA LEU A 97 -0.17 4.90 -4.99
C LEU A 97 -0.26 6.40 -5.32
N GLU A 98 0.88 7.06 -5.36
CA GLU A 98 0.90 8.47 -5.70
C GLU A 98 0.30 8.68 -7.08
N LYS A 99 0.64 7.82 -8.03
CA LYS A 99 0.11 7.93 -9.36
C LYS A 99 -1.39 7.72 -9.37
N ARG A 100 -1.89 6.78 -8.58
CA ARG A 100 -3.32 6.55 -8.47
C ARG A 100 -4.02 7.77 -7.87
N LEU A 101 -3.38 8.43 -6.92
CA LEU A 101 -3.95 9.62 -6.33
C LEU A 101 -3.99 10.76 -7.36
N GLU A 102 -2.99 10.83 -8.24
CA GLU A 102 -3.04 11.81 -9.30
C GLU A 102 -4.20 11.54 -10.24
N ASP A 103 -4.43 10.29 -10.59
CA ASP A 103 -5.51 9.90 -11.48
C ASP A 103 -6.86 10.22 -10.86
N ASP A 104 -6.96 10.17 -9.56
CA ASP A 104 -8.19 10.46 -8.86
C ASP A 104 -8.31 11.93 -8.44
N HIS A 105 -7.38 12.77 -8.89
CA HIS A 105 -7.36 14.18 -8.58
C HIS A 105 -7.20 14.46 -7.09
N LEU A 106 -6.45 13.61 -6.41
CA LEU A 106 -6.19 13.78 -4.99
C LEU A 106 -4.74 14.11 -4.70
N ALA A 107 -3.92 14.24 -5.73
CA ALA A 107 -2.49 14.48 -5.52
C ALA A 107 -2.23 15.77 -4.77
N HIS A 108 -3.13 16.75 -4.87
CA HIS A 108 -2.92 18.01 -4.19
C HIS A 108 -2.93 17.87 -2.67
N LEU A 109 -3.43 16.74 -2.16
CA LEU A 109 -3.44 16.53 -0.72
C LEU A 109 -2.08 16.04 -0.22
N ILE A 110 -1.22 15.55 -1.11
CA ILE A 110 0.06 14.99 -0.70
C ILE A 110 1.01 16.12 -0.36
N GLN A 111 1.48 16.11 0.90
CA GLN A 111 2.40 17.14 1.36
C GLN A 111 3.83 16.74 1.12
N ALA A 112 4.15 15.48 1.24
CA ALA A 112 5.51 14.99 1.07
C ALA A 112 5.51 13.51 0.79
N VAL A 113 6.53 13.05 0.09
CA VAL A 113 6.72 11.63 -0.17
C VAL A 113 8.16 11.31 0.20
N GLU A 114 8.36 10.33 1.08
CA GLU A 114 9.71 9.96 1.50
C GLU A 114 9.97 8.50 1.33
N THR A 115 11.19 8.14 0.98
CA THR A 115 11.60 6.76 0.92
C THR A 115 12.24 6.40 2.25
N VAL A 116 11.73 5.39 2.91
CA VAL A 116 12.27 4.94 4.18
C VAL A 116 12.31 3.44 4.19
N ASP A 117 13.09 2.86 5.10
CA ASP A 117 13.18 1.42 5.20
C ASP A 117 11.98 0.87 5.93
N GLN A 118 11.96 -0.43 6.15
CA GLN A 118 10.93 -1.07 6.94
C GLN A 118 10.90 -0.47 8.33
N MET A 119 9.72 -0.27 8.83
CA MET A 119 9.55 0.32 10.14
C MET A 119 8.47 -0.42 10.90
N THR A 120 8.57 -0.43 12.21
CA THR A 120 7.51 -1.02 13.01
C THR A 120 6.33 -0.06 13.04
N ASP A 121 5.16 -0.56 13.41
CA ASP A 121 3.98 0.27 13.48
C ASP A 121 4.20 1.44 14.44
N ARG A 122 4.90 1.20 15.54
CA ARG A 122 5.19 2.24 16.49
C ARG A 122 6.08 3.31 15.90
N GLN A 123 7.09 2.91 15.13
CA GLN A 123 7.98 3.87 14.49
C GLN A 123 7.22 4.67 13.45
N ILE A 124 6.31 4.04 12.73
CA ILE A 124 5.52 4.71 11.73
C ILE A 124 4.64 5.78 12.39
N ALA A 125 3.98 5.43 13.48
CA ALA A 125 3.12 6.37 14.18
C ALA A 125 3.93 7.55 14.72
N ALA A 126 5.12 7.27 15.25
CA ALA A 126 5.97 8.33 15.79
C ALA A 126 6.40 9.28 14.67
N LYS A 127 6.74 8.74 13.50
CA LYS A 127 7.17 9.56 12.39
C LYS A 127 6.03 10.47 11.93
N VAL A 128 4.81 9.94 11.88
CA VAL A 128 3.67 10.72 11.47
C VAL A 128 3.39 11.84 12.47
N ARG A 129 3.46 11.50 13.76
CA ARG A 129 3.25 12.53 14.78
C ARG A 129 4.28 13.64 14.65
N GLU A 130 5.52 13.26 14.40
CA GLU A 130 6.57 14.24 14.27
C GLU A 130 6.36 15.10 13.05
N TYR A 131 5.94 14.53 11.96
CA TYR A 131 5.77 15.27 10.73
C TYR A 131 4.65 16.32 10.87
N PHE A 132 3.56 15.97 11.51
CA PHE A 132 2.43 16.87 11.61
C PHE A 132 2.41 17.70 12.88
N ASN A 133 3.43 17.59 13.65
CA ASN A 133 3.46 18.32 14.92
C ASN A 133 3.88 19.78 14.76
#